data_0909a4582a8370b1639168efec1ed5d1
#
_entry.id   0909a4582a8370b1639168efec1ed5d1
#
_cell.length_a   1.000
_cell.length_b   1.000
_cell.length_c   1.000
_cell.angle_alpha   90.00
_cell.angle_beta   90.00
_cell.angle_gamma   90.00
#
_symmetry.space_group_name_H-M   'P 1'
#
loop_
_entity.id
_entity.type
_entity.pdbx_description
1 polymer ?
#
loop_
_entity_poly.entity_id
_entity_poly.type
_entity_poly.pdbx_seq_one_letter_code
_entity_poly.pdbx_strand_id
1 'polypeptide(L)'
;MIAVRSWERAKGLTRIEFVAGTRALADYRRANKSAREIAALFSTARDDAPTLATHMIEENKDLHKRIRSLEEIAARVEAESLIANASLRADGTRVVATTLDTKEVDTLKKLAHALTDNSKTIALLASRENDTARLVFARSADVSDDMMHA
;
A
#
# COMPACT_ATOMS: atom_id res chain seq x y z
N MET A 1 43.76 -0.83 17.57
CA MET A 1 42.35 -0.43 17.57
C MET A 1 41.52 -1.68 17.21
N ILE A 2 40.49 -1.97 17.99
CA ILE A 2 39.52 -3.05 17.75
C ILE A 2 38.13 -2.39 17.71
N ALA A 3 37.26 -2.76 16.77
CA ALA A 3 35.90 -2.30 16.68
C ALA A 3 34.95 -3.49 16.51
N VAL A 4 33.91 -3.55 17.33
CA VAL A 4 32.82 -4.52 17.17
C VAL A 4 31.89 -3.99 16.08
N ARG A 5 31.60 -4.85 15.08
CA ARG A 5 30.72 -4.53 13.96
C ARG A 5 29.28 -4.94 14.22
N SER A 6 29.10 -6.13 14.77
CA SER A 6 27.79 -6.67 15.08
C SER A 6 27.86 -7.69 16.21
N TRP A 7 26.74 -7.96 16.83
CA TRP A 7 26.57 -9.05 17.76
C TRP A 7 25.14 -9.60 17.62
N GLU A 8 25.01 -10.92 17.69
CA GLU A 8 23.74 -11.62 17.61
C GLU A 8 23.68 -12.77 18.60
N ARG A 9 22.49 -13.10 19.10
CA ARG A 9 22.25 -14.31 19.87
C ARG A 9 21.85 -15.44 18.92
N ALA A 10 22.65 -16.52 18.91
CA ALA A 10 22.38 -17.70 18.11
C ALA A 10 22.53 -18.94 18.97
N LYS A 11 21.49 -19.76 19.11
CA LYS A 11 21.47 -21.06 19.83
C LYS A 11 22.07 -21.02 21.26
N GLY A 12 21.71 -19.98 22.03
CA GLY A 12 22.19 -19.80 23.41
C GLY A 12 23.61 -19.24 23.53
N LEU A 13 24.28 -18.94 22.43
CA LEU A 13 25.59 -18.28 22.38
C LEU A 13 25.46 -16.88 21.84
N THR A 14 26.42 -16.01 22.17
CA THR A 14 26.55 -14.70 21.57
C THR A 14 27.66 -14.75 20.51
N ARG A 15 27.31 -14.50 19.25
CA ARG A 15 28.28 -14.32 18.16
C ARG A 15 28.64 -12.85 18.08
N ILE A 16 29.92 -12.55 18.07
CA ILE A 16 30.45 -11.19 17.96
C ILE A 16 31.33 -11.14 16.71
N GLU A 17 31.03 -10.19 15.81
CA GLU A 17 31.87 -9.85 14.69
C GLU A 17 32.72 -8.61 15.03
N PHE A 18 34.02 -8.69 14.87
CA PHE A 18 34.91 -7.56 15.13
C PHE A 18 35.98 -7.43 14.08
N VAL A 19 36.53 -6.23 13.95
CA VAL A 19 37.66 -5.91 13.09
C VAL A 19 38.76 -5.24 13.89
N ALA A 20 40.02 -5.50 13.51
CA ALA A 20 41.18 -4.97 14.20
C ALA A 20 42.19 -4.33 13.28
N GLY A 21 43.07 -3.49 13.82
CA GLY A 21 44.16 -2.82 13.11
C GLY A 21 43.67 -1.94 11.96
N THR A 22 44.33 -2.03 10.79
CA THR A 22 43.98 -1.26 9.58
C THR A 22 42.60 -1.55 9.04
N ARG A 23 42.08 -2.79 9.25
CA ARG A 23 40.72 -3.16 8.87
C ARG A 23 39.68 -2.36 9.62
N ALA A 24 39.92 -2.08 10.92
CA ALA A 24 39.00 -1.23 11.70
C ALA A 24 38.96 0.21 11.21
N LEU A 25 40.14 0.74 10.78
CA LEU A 25 40.18 2.07 10.19
C LEU A 25 39.48 2.14 8.83
N ALA A 26 39.66 1.12 7.99
CA ALA A 26 38.99 1.03 6.70
C ALA A 26 37.47 0.92 6.87
N ASP A 27 37.01 0.14 7.85
CA ASP A 27 35.59 -0.01 8.18
C ASP A 27 34.98 1.30 8.66
N TYR A 28 35.65 1.99 9.57
CA TYR A 28 35.24 3.32 10.03
C TYR A 28 35.12 4.34 8.90
N ARG A 29 36.14 4.39 8.01
CA ARG A 29 36.10 5.31 6.86
C ARG A 29 34.92 5.05 5.95
N ARG A 30 34.62 3.77 5.68
CA ARG A 30 33.47 3.36 4.87
C ARG A 30 32.16 3.75 5.53
N ALA A 31 31.97 3.42 6.80
CA ALA A 31 30.78 3.78 7.55
C ALA A 31 30.57 5.30 7.63
N ASN A 32 31.65 6.06 7.89
CA ASN A 32 31.59 7.51 7.93
C ASN A 32 31.27 8.13 6.54
N LYS A 33 31.78 7.54 5.46
CA LYS A 33 31.42 7.96 4.10
C LYS A 33 29.95 7.75 3.83
N SER A 34 29.42 6.55 4.11
CA SER A 34 27.99 6.24 3.93
C SER A 34 27.10 7.16 4.77
N ALA A 35 27.46 7.43 6.02
CA ALA A 35 26.71 8.35 6.87
C ALA A 35 26.69 9.79 6.29
N ARG A 36 27.79 10.27 5.73
CA ARG A 36 27.84 11.58 5.06
C ARG A 36 27.02 11.61 3.78
N GLU A 37 27.04 10.54 2.98
CA GLU A 37 26.23 10.43 1.77
C GLU A 37 24.74 10.47 2.10
N ILE A 38 24.30 9.75 3.15
CA ILE A 38 22.92 9.82 3.63
C ILE A 38 22.55 11.23 4.11
N ALA A 39 23.41 11.86 4.92
CA ALA A 39 23.18 13.21 5.41
C ALA A 39 23.08 14.25 4.27
N ALA A 40 23.86 14.05 3.20
CA ALA A 40 23.79 14.89 2.02
C ALA A 40 22.45 14.80 1.27
N LEU A 41 21.79 13.62 1.25
CA LEU A 41 20.46 13.47 0.67
C LEU A 41 19.42 14.33 1.40
N PHE A 42 19.60 14.54 2.69
CA PHE A 42 18.74 15.37 3.52
C PHE A 42 19.22 16.82 3.66
N SER A 43 20.33 17.18 3.02
CA SER A 43 20.96 18.50 3.18
C SER A 43 21.18 18.88 4.64
N THR A 44 21.62 17.93 5.46
CA THR A 44 21.76 18.08 6.92
C THR A 44 23.14 17.63 7.43
N ALA A 45 23.42 17.88 8.71
CA ALA A 45 24.58 17.31 9.37
C ALA A 45 24.45 15.78 9.54
N ARG A 46 25.56 15.08 9.58
CA ARG A 46 25.60 13.61 9.70
C ARG A 46 24.84 13.11 10.93
N ASP A 47 24.96 13.82 12.03
CA ASP A 47 24.41 13.38 13.33
C ASP A 47 22.90 13.63 13.41
N ASP A 48 22.34 14.50 12.55
CA ASP A 48 20.91 14.80 12.46
C ASP A 48 20.18 13.89 11.43
N ALA A 49 20.91 13.23 10.53
CA ALA A 49 20.34 12.41 9.47
C ALA A 49 19.43 11.28 9.99
N PRO A 50 19.72 10.56 11.08
CA PRO A 50 18.81 9.54 11.63
C PRO A 50 17.47 10.12 12.09
N THR A 51 17.49 11.31 12.73
CA THR A 51 16.27 11.99 13.18
C THR A 51 15.39 12.39 12.00
N LEU A 52 16.00 12.96 10.96
CA LEU A 52 15.26 13.33 9.75
C LEU A 52 14.73 12.11 9.00
N ALA A 53 15.50 11.02 8.92
CA ALA A 53 15.03 9.77 8.32
C ALA A 53 13.81 9.21 9.08
N THR A 54 13.83 9.24 10.41
CA THR A 54 12.69 8.83 11.25
C THR A 54 11.47 9.70 10.95
N HIS A 55 11.63 11.01 10.93
CA HIS A 55 10.56 11.95 10.63
C HIS A 55 9.95 11.69 9.24
N MET A 56 10.77 11.47 8.21
CA MET A 56 10.29 11.16 6.86
C MET A 56 9.53 9.84 6.80
N ILE A 57 9.94 8.82 7.56
CA ILE A 57 9.20 7.55 7.65
C ILE A 57 7.82 7.77 8.28
N GLU A 58 7.73 8.59 9.31
CA GLU A 58 6.45 8.93 9.97
C GLU A 58 5.56 9.75 9.05
N GLU A 59 6.10 10.78 8.41
CA GLU A 59 5.38 11.58 7.42
C GLU A 59 4.87 10.73 6.25
N ASN A 60 5.69 9.82 5.73
CA ASN A 60 5.29 8.91 4.67
C ASN A 60 4.13 8.00 5.11
N LYS A 61 4.16 7.47 6.34
CA LYS A 61 3.03 6.69 6.89
C LYS A 61 1.75 7.51 6.97
N ASP A 62 1.86 8.76 7.39
CA ASP A 62 0.68 9.64 7.50
C ASP A 62 0.14 10.06 6.13
N LEU A 63 1.02 10.32 5.16
CA LEU A 63 0.61 10.53 3.77
C LEU A 63 -0.12 9.32 3.20
N HIS A 64 0.38 8.11 3.44
CA HIS A 64 -0.31 6.88 3.01
C HIS A 64 -1.68 6.70 3.67
N LYS A 65 -1.84 7.06 4.96
CA LYS A 65 -3.17 7.05 5.61
C LYS A 65 -4.13 8.06 4.96
N ARG A 66 -3.64 9.27 4.69
CA ARG A 66 -4.44 10.32 4.03
C ARG A 66 -4.85 9.90 2.62
N ILE A 67 -3.93 9.33 1.84
CA ILE A 67 -4.23 8.81 0.50
C ILE A 67 -5.34 7.77 0.59
N ARG A 68 -5.23 6.78 1.48
CA ARG A 68 -6.28 5.75 1.65
C ARG A 68 -7.64 6.36 1.99
N SER A 69 -7.67 7.32 2.91
CA SER A 69 -8.93 8.00 3.28
C SER A 69 -9.55 8.77 2.11
N LEU A 70 -8.72 9.46 1.32
CA LEU A 70 -9.19 10.17 0.13
C LEU A 70 -9.70 9.20 -0.95
N GLU A 71 -9.03 8.07 -1.14
CA GLU A 71 -9.46 7.03 -2.07
C GLU A 71 -10.79 6.39 -1.64
N GLU A 72 -11.02 6.19 -0.34
CA GLU A 72 -12.30 5.71 0.18
C GLU A 72 -13.44 6.71 -0.07
N ILE A 73 -13.18 8.01 0.15
CA ILE A 73 -14.16 9.06 -0.13
C ILE A 73 -14.44 9.12 -1.64
N ALA A 74 -13.42 9.09 -2.47
CA ALA A 74 -13.56 9.09 -3.92
C ALA A 74 -14.35 7.87 -4.41
N ALA A 75 -14.08 6.68 -3.87
CA ALA A 75 -14.81 5.46 -4.18
C ALA A 75 -16.30 5.56 -3.81
N ARG A 76 -16.64 6.18 -2.67
CA ARG A 76 -18.05 6.39 -2.27
C ARG A 76 -18.78 7.32 -3.23
N VAL A 77 -18.18 8.46 -3.57
CA VAL A 77 -18.79 9.42 -4.51
C VAL A 77 -18.98 8.78 -5.88
N GLU A 78 -17.99 8.02 -6.37
CA GLU A 78 -18.10 7.29 -7.63
C GLU A 78 -19.18 6.20 -7.55
N ALA A 79 -19.26 5.47 -6.43
CA ALA A 79 -20.29 4.46 -6.21
C ALA A 79 -21.71 5.06 -6.23
N GLU A 80 -21.95 6.21 -5.59
CA GLU A 80 -23.23 6.91 -5.62
C GLU A 80 -23.63 7.27 -7.05
N SER A 81 -22.71 7.79 -7.85
CA SER A 81 -22.94 8.09 -9.25
C SER A 81 -23.27 6.87 -10.10
N LEU A 82 -22.56 5.75 -9.87
CA LEU A 82 -22.78 4.50 -10.58
C LEU A 82 -24.11 3.84 -10.19
N ILE A 83 -24.49 3.92 -8.91
CA ILE A 83 -25.78 3.41 -8.41
C ILE A 83 -26.96 4.17 -8.99
N ALA A 84 -26.83 5.50 -9.13
CA ALA A 84 -27.87 6.33 -9.75
C ALA A 84 -28.16 5.92 -11.20
N ASN A 85 -27.16 5.38 -11.90
CA ASN A 85 -27.24 4.91 -13.30
C ASN A 85 -27.35 3.38 -13.44
N ALA A 86 -27.52 2.66 -12.31
CA ALA A 86 -27.52 1.20 -12.33
C ALA A 86 -28.78 0.61 -12.96
N SER A 87 -28.61 -0.49 -13.67
CA SER A 87 -29.72 -1.28 -14.18
C SER A 87 -30.46 -1.97 -13.04
N LEU A 88 -31.80 -1.86 -13.01
CA LEU A 88 -32.65 -2.52 -12.03
C LEU A 88 -33.22 -3.80 -12.63
N ARG A 89 -33.03 -4.93 -11.96
CA ARG A 89 -33.63 -6.22 -12.31
C ARG A 89 -35.08 -6.30 -11.81
N ALA A 90 -35.85 -7.28 -12.31
CA ALA A 90 -37.24 -7.50 -11.93
C ALA A 90 -37.45 -7.80 -10.45
N ASP A 91 -36.42 -8.35 -9.78
CA ASP A 91 -36.41 -8.66 -8.34
C ASP A 91 -35.97 -7.46 -7.44
N GLY A 92 -35.72 -6.30 -8.05
CA GLY A 92 -35.27 -5.10 -7.37
C GLY A 92 -33.76 -5.05 -7.09
N THR A 93 -32.98 -6.01 -7.63
CA THR A 93 -31.52 -5.99 -7.53
C THR A 93 -30.91 -4.98 -8.52
N ARG A 94 -30.02 -4.13 -8.03
CA ARG A 94 -29.24 -3.20 -8.87
C ARG A 94 -28.02 -3.92 -9.41
N VAL A 95 -27.78 -3.80 -10.69
CA VAL A 95 -26.58 -4.33 -11.35
C VAL A 95 -25.76 -3.16 -11.88
N VAL A 96 -24.57 -2.98 -11.32
CA VAL A 96 -23.56 -2.03 -11.79
C VAL A 96 -22.52 -2.78 -12.58
N ALA A 97 -22.57 -2.68 -13.91
CA ALA A 97 -21.57 -3.26 -14.81
C ALA A 97 -20.86 -2.11 -15.54
N THR A 98 -19.58 -1.93 -15.28
CA THR A 98 -18.80 -0.85 -15.88
C THR A 98 -17.35 -1.23 -16.13
N THR A 99 -16.77 -0.62 -17.15
CA THR A 99 -15.33 -0.69 -17.43
C THR A 99 -14.70 0.65 -17.12
N LEU A 100 -13.64 0.62 -16.35
CA LEU A 100 -12.90 1.80 -15.89
C LEU A 100 -11.48 1.72 -16.48
N ASP A 101 -11.02 2.80 -17.07
CA ASP A 101 -9.68 2.85 -17.63
C ASP A 101 -8.63 3.01 -16.54
N THR A 102 -7.53 2.26 -16.64
CA THR A 102 -6.29 2.41 -15.83
C THR A 102 -6.45 2.38 -14.32
N LYS A 103 -7.46 1.71 -13.75
CA LYS A 103 -7.58 1.56 -12.30
C LYS A 103 -6.87 0.29 -11.80
N GLU A 104 -6.09 0.45 -10.72
CA GLU A 104 -5.48 -0.66 -10.00
C GLU A 104 -6.53 -1.55 -9.32
N VAL A 105 -6.19 -2.83 -9.09
CA VAL A 105 -7.09 -3.81 -8.46
C VAL A 105 -7.59 -3.35 -7.09
N ASP A 106 -6.74 -2.71 -6.30
CA ASP A 106 -7.13 -2.24 -4.96
C ASP A 106 -8.14 -1.09 -5.02
N THR A 107 -8.03 -0.21 -6.01
CA THR A 107 -9.04 0.83 -6.25
C THR A 107 -10.37 0.23 -6.72
N LEU A 108 -10.33 -0.79 -7.60
CA LEU A 108 -11.54 -1.52 -8.01
C LEU A 108 -12.21 -2.22 -6.81
N LYS A 109 -11.44 -2.83 -5.92
CA LYS A 109 -11.98 -3.47 -4.69
C LYS A 109 -12.65 -2.44 -3.77
N LYS A 110 -12.04 -1.27 -3.56
CA LYS A 110 -12.64 -0.20 -2.76
C LYS A 110 -13.95 0.28 -3.35
N LEU A 111 -14.00 0.46 -4.67
CA LEU A 111 -15.23 0.83 -5.37
C LEU A 111 -16.28 -0.27 -5.28
N ALA A 112 -15.89 -1.54 -5.44
CA ALA A 112 -16.79 -2.68 -5.29
C ALA A 112 -17.38 -2.75 -3.87
N HIS A 113 -16.57 -2.53 -2.84
CA HIS A 113 -17.05 -2.43 -1.45
C HIS A 113 -18.05 -1.28 -1.28
N ALA A 114 -17.71 -0.08 -1.75
CA ALA A 114 -18.59 1.07 -1.65
C ALA A 114 -19.94 0.86 -2.37
N LEU A 115 -19.94 0.13 -3.49
CA LEU A 115 -21.16 -0.26 -4.20
C LEU A 115 -21.99 -1.27 -3.39
N THR A 116 -21.34 -2.30 -2.83
CA THR A 116 -22.01 -3.40 -2.11
C THR A 116 -22.38 -3.06 -0.67
N ASP A 117 -21.94 -1.93 -0.13
CA ASP A 117 -22.50 -1.34 1.09
C ASP A 117 -23.98 -0.94 0.92
N ASN A 118 -24.45 -0.78 -0.32
CA ASN A 118 -25.84 -0.58 -0.66
C ASN A 118 -26.55 -1.94 -0.83
N SER A 119 -27.72 -2.07 -0.20
CA SER A 119 -28.51 -3.30 -0.27
C SER A 119 -28.92 -3.65 -1.70
N LYS A 120 -29.06 -4.94 -1.99
CA LYS A 120 -29.48 -5.51 -3.27
C LYS A 120 -28.64 -4.99 -4.45
N THR A 121 -27.31 -4.99 -4.28
CA THR A 121 -26.39 -4.50 -5.31
C THR A 121 -25.40 -5.58 -5.73
N ILE A 122 -25.21 -5.72 -7.05
CA ILE A 122 -24.18 -6.53 -7.69
C ILE A 122 -23.26 -5.59 -8.44
N ALA A 123 -21.95 -5.69 -8.19
CA ALA A 123 -20.93 -4.93 -8.86
C ALA A 123 -20.08 -5.83 -9.78
N LEU A 124 -20.04 -5.51 -11.05
CA LEU A 124 -19.25 -6.16 -12.08
C LEU A 124 -18.30 -5.11 -12.66
N LEU A 125 -17.12 -5.00 -12.07
CA LEU A 125 -16.15 -3.97 -12.42
C LEU A 125 -15.03 -4.55 -13.23
N ALA A 126 -14.69 -3.90 -14.34
CA ALA A 126 -13.54 -4.22 -15.16
C ALA A 126 -12.58 -3.02 -15.22
N SER A 127 -11.29 -3.29 -15.31
CA SER A 127 -10.27 -2.29 -15.66
C SER A 127 -9.39 -2.85 -16.75
N ARG A 128 -9.05 -2.01 -17.70
CA ARG A 128 -8.12 -2.33 -18.77
C ARG A 128 -6.86 -1.49 -18.62
N GLU A 129 -5.72 -2.15 -18.53
CA GLU A 129 -4.41 -1.52 -18.52
C GLU A 129 -3.50 -2.25 -19.50
N ASN A 130 -3.11 -1.58 -20.59
CA ASN A 130 -2.40 -2.19 -21.71
C ASN A 130 -3.14 -3.42 -22.24
N ASP A 131 -2.50 -4.60 -22.23
CA ASP A 131 -3.07 -5.87 -22.67
C ASP A 131 -3.66 -6.72 -21.53
N THR A 132 -3.74 -6.16 -20.32
CA THR A 132 -4.25 -6.87 -19.15
C THR A 132 -5.63 -6.36 -18.77
N ALA A 133 -6.61 -7.27 -18.69
CA ALA A 133 -7.92 -7.00 -18.12
C ALA A 133 -7.97 -7.46 -16.66
N ARG A 134 -8.44 -6.60 -15.78
CA ARG A 134 -8.68 -6.92 -14.38
C ARG A 134 -10.17 -6.87 -14.10
N LEU A 135 -10.69 -7.91 -13.46
CA LEU A 135 -12.11 -8.05 -13.16
C LEU A 135 -12.30 -8.16 -11.65
N VAL A 136 -13.26 -7.43 -11.14
CA VAL A 136 -13.69 -7.51 -9.72
C VAL A 136 -15.19 -7.69 -9.70
N PHE A 137 -15.64 -8.79 -9.09
CA PHE A 137 -17.04 -9.10 -8.86
C PHE A 137 -17.34 -9.02 -7.37
N ALA A 138 -18.39 -8.34 -7.01
CA ALA A 138 -18.85 -8.23 -5.63
C ALA A 138 -20.38 -8.17 -5.58
N ARG A 139 -20.94 -8.58 -4.44
CA ARG A 139 -22.37 -8.49 -4.17
C ARG A 139 -22.61 -8.05 -2.72
N SER A 140 -23.72 -7.39 -2.47
CA SER A 140 -24.19 -7.13 -1.11
C SER A 140 -24.65 -8.43 -0.42
N ALA A 141 -24.59 -8.46 0.90
CA ALA A 141 -24.84 -9.66 1.70
C ALA A 141 -26.27 -10.22 1.55
N ASP A 142 -27.20 -9.39 1.14
CA ASP A 142 -28.64 -9.70 0.96
C ASP A 142 -28.98 -10.24 -0.44
N VAL A 143 -28.01 -10.36 -1.34
CA VAL A 143 -28.19 -11.01 -2.65
C VAL A 143 -27.82 -12.48 -2.53
N SER A 144 -28.73 -13.40 -2.91
CA SER A 144 -28.51 -14.85 -2.83
C SER A 144 -27.48 -15.36 -3.85
N ASP A 145 -26.83 -16.50 -3.54
CA ASP A 145 -25.80 -17.11 -4.41
C ASP A 145 -26.33 -17.58 -5.77
N ASP A 146 -27.61 -17.97 -5.86
CA ASP A 146 -28.24 -18.44 -7.09
C ASP A 146 -28.27 -17.40 -8.22
N MET A 147 -28.07 -16.14 -7.89
CA MET A 147 -28.09 -15.04 -8.85
C MET A 147 -26.79 -14.84 -9.63
N MET A 148 -25.72 -15.55 -9.28
CA MET A 148 -24.42 -15.48 -9.99
C MET A 148 -24.31 -16.49 -11.14
N HIS A 149 -25.25 -17.42 -11.28
CA HIS A 149 -25.28 -18.49 -12.29
C HIS A 149 -26.37 -18.31 -13.36
N ALA A 150 -27.06 -17.18 -13.37
CA ALA A 150 -28.13 -16.88 -14.33
C ALA A 150 -27.67 -15.96 -15.46
#